data_047a79dc7500303776f52050d85e98b6
#
_entry.id   047a79dc7500303776f52050d85e98b6
#
_cell.length_a   1.000
_cell.length_b   1.000
_cell.length_c   1.000
_cell.angle_alpha   90.00
_cell.angle_beta   90.00
_cell.angle_gamma   90.00
#
_symmetry.space_group_name_H-M   'P 1'
#
loop_
_entity.id
_entity.type
_entity.pdbx_description
1 polymer ?
#
loop_
_entity_poly.entity_id
_entity_poly.type
_entity_poly.pdbx_seq_one_letter_code
_entity_poly.pdbx_strand_id
1 'polypeptide(L)'
;MLKKIYLDFDGCIVNSIAAIVSLYNEDFCYYKDYHPVNWCDVENWGFSECNCASEEYINSYFNQKRFFDRLEYMPWAKEVISILQKFYDITVVSHGYSPNLKLKEEWIRKNLPGV
;
A
#
# COMPACT_ATOMS: atom_id res chain seq x y z
N MET A 1 -25.08 -13.46 14.30
CA MET A 1 -23.94 -13.59 13.38
C MET A 1 -23.80 -12.31 12.55
N LEU A 2 -22.62 -11.75 12.51
CA LEU A 2 -22.35 -10.56 11.73
C LEU A 2 -22.21 -10.91 10.24
N LYS A 3 -22.71 -10.05 9.38
CA LYS A 3 -22.49 -10.17 7.94
C LYS A 3 -21.02 -9.87 7.64
N LYS A 4 -20.49 -10.48 6.58
CA LYS A 4 -19.11 -10.27 6.14
C LYS A 4 -19.00 -9.12 5.15
N ILE A 5 -17.92 -8.35 5.28
CA ILE A 5 -17.49 -7.35 4.30
C ILE A 5 -16.09 -7.72 3.85
N TYR A 6 -15.83 -7.61 2.55
CA TYR A 6 -14.53 -7.83 1.95
C TYR A 6 -13.97 -6.50 1.49
N LEU A 7 -12.77 -6.15 1.97
CA LEU A 7 -12.09 -4.91 1.62
C LEU A 7 -10.78 -5.22 0.89
N ASP A 8 -10.51 -4.46 -0.18
CA ASP A 8 -9.22 -4.49 -0.84
C ASP A 8 -8.16 -3.83 0.05
N PHE A 9 -6.90 -4.20 -0.13
CA PHE A 9 -5.80 -3.70 0.69
C PHE A 9 -5.13 -2.48 0.05
N ASP A 10 -4.46 -2.68 -1.10
CA ASP A 10 -3.67 -1.64 -1.75
C ASP A 10 -4.53 -0.53 -2.34
N GLY A 11 -4.29 0.70 -1.92
CA GLY A 11 -5.05 1.86 -2.40
C GLY A 11 -6.45 1.98 -1.81
N CYS A 12 -6.84 1.07 -0.95
CA CYS A 12 -8.14 1.11 -0.26
C CYS A 12 -7.94 1.33 1.23
N ILE A 13 -7.33 0.36 1.92
CA ILE A 13 -7.05 0.47 3.35
C ILE A 13 -5.78 1.28 3.58
N VAL A 14 -4.75 1.01 2.79
CA VAL A 14 -3.43 1.64 2.91
C VAL A 14 -3.08 2.44 1.67
N ASN A 15 -2.30 3.50 1.87
CA ASN A 15 -1.81 4.32 0.79
C ASN A 15 -0.53 3.72 0.21
N SER A 16 -0.69 2.67 -0.58
CA SER A 16 0.41 1.98 -1.24
C SER A 16 1.16 2.88 -2.21
N ILE A 17 0.45 3.78 -2.89
CA ILE A 17 1.06 4.73 -3.82
C ILE A 17 2.01 5.65 -3.10
N ALA A 18 1.63 6.19 -1.94
CA ALA A 18 2.50 7.07 -1.15
C ALA A 18 3.75 6.33 -0.67
N ALA A 19 3.64 5.08 -0.26
CA ALA A 19 4.77 4.27 0.16
C ALA A 19 5.75 4.04 -1.00
N ILE A 20 5.24 3.67 -2.18
CA ILE A 20 6.05 3.48 -3.40
C ILE A 20 6.77 4.78 -3.77
N VAL A 21 6.06 5.88 -3.82
CA VAL A 21 6.63 7.20 -4.19
C VAL A 21 7.69 7.64 -3.18
N SER A 22 7.49 7.38 -1.91
CA SER A 22 8.47 7.65 -0.86
C SER A 22 9.79 6.89 -1.10
N LEU A 23 9.68 5.60 -1.45
CA LEU A 23 10.86 4.79 -1.76
C LEU A 23 11.54 5.27 -3.05
N TYR A 24 10.77 5.57 -4.07
CA TYR A 24 11.30 6.10 -5.33
C TYR A 24 12.07 7.40 -5.10
N ASN A 25 11.48 8.35 -4.39
CA ASN A 25 12.12 9.64 -4.13
C ASN A 25 13.42 9.48 -3.34
N GLU A 26 13.48 8.54 -2.40
CA GLU A 26 14.69 8.25 -1.66
C GLU A 26 15.76 7.59 -2.53
N ASP A 27 15.38 6.59 -3.32
CA ASP A 27 16.33 5.77 -4.05
C ASP A 27 16.85 6.44 -5.33
N PHE A 28 16.09 7.36 -5.91
CA PHE A 28 16.41 7.97 -7.21
C PHE A 28 16.73 9.46 -7.17
N CYS A 29 16.75 10.10 -5.99
CA CYS A 29 16.94 11.55 -5.86
C CYS A 29 18.27 12.07 -6.43
N TYR A 30 19.25 11.20 -6.63
CA TYR A 30 20.56 11.56 -7.19
C TYR A 30 20.66 11.36 -8.70
N TYR A 31 19.61 10.86 -9.34
CA TYR A 31 19.62 10.65 -10.78
C TYR A 31 19.45 11.98 -11.52
N LYS A 32 20.13 12.11 -12.67
CA LYS A 32 20.19 13.37 -13.44
C LYS A 32 18.80 13.89 -13.82
N ASP A 33 17.91 13.01 -14.27
CA ASP A 33 16.58 13.39 -14.75
C ASP A 33 15.49 13.21 -13.69
N TYR A 34 15.90 13.13 -12.43
CA TYR A 34 14.96 12.94 -11.33
C TYR A 34 14.12 14.19 -11.07
N HIS A 35 12.83 13.98 -10.85
CA HIS A 35 11.90 14.96 -10.31
C HIS A 35 11.18 14.35 -9.11
N PRO A 36 11.02 15.09 -8.01
CA PRO A 36 10.20 14.60 -6.90
C PRO A 36 8.79 14.26 -7.37
N VAL A 37 8.27 13.13 -6.94
CA VAL A 37 6.91 12.70 -7.27
C VAL A 37 6.06 12.79 -6.02
N ASN A 38 4.86 13.36 -6.17
CA ASN A 38 3.86 13.40 -5.12
C ASN A 38 2.85 12.29 -5.41
N TRP A 39 2.45 11.54 -4.39
CA TRP A 39 1.54 10.43 -4.59
C TRP A 39 0.20 10.85 -5.23
N CYS A 40 -0.24 12.09 -4.99
CA CYS A 40 -1.46 12.62 -5.59
C CYS A 40 -1.38 12.79 -7.09
N ASP A 41 -0.17 12.83 -7.67
CA ASP A 41 0.05 13.02 -9.10
C ASP A 41 0.13 11.70 -9.86
N VAL A 42 0.17 10.58 -9.16
CA VAL A 42 0.22 9.25 -9.78
C VAL A 42 -1.17 8.88 -10.29
N GLU A 43 -1.29 8.66 -11.60
CA GLU A 43 -2.58 8.42 -12.25
C GLU A 43 -2.93 6.94 -12.38
N ASN A 44 -1.92 6.07 -12.40
CA ASN A 44 -2.15 4.63 -12.57
C ASN A 44 -1.03 3.80 -11.95
N TRP A 45 -1.25 2.50 -11.86
CA TRP A 45 -0.31 1.57 -11.26
C TRP A 45 0.96 1.30 -12.09
N GLY A 46 1.08 1.89 -13.26
CA GLY A 46 2.31 1.84 -14.05
C GLY A 46 3.39 2.80 -13.55
N PHE A 47 3.03 3.78 -12.73
CA PHE A 47 3.95 4.75 -12.12
C PHE A 47 4.83 5.47 -13.15
N SER A 48 4.24 5.88 -14.27
CA SER A 48 4.99 6.58 -15.33
C SER A 48 5.61 7.89 -14.86
N GLU A 49 5.05 8.50 -13.82
CA GLU A 49 5.59 9.70 -13.18
C GLU A 49 6.96 9.46 -12.54
N CYS A 50 7.26 8.22 -12.17
CA CYS A 50 8.56 7.80 -11.64
C CYS A 50 9.52 7.49 -12.80
N ASN A 51 9.88 8.51 -13.57
CA ASN A 51 10.56 8.37 -14.86
C ASN A 51 11.96 7.76 -14.81
N CYS A 52 12.66 7.83 -13.67
CA CYS A 52 14.01 7.27 -13.53
C CYS A 52 14.03 5.76 -13.31
N ALA A 53 12.91 5.17 -12.97
CA ALA A 53 12.80 3.74 -12.67
C ALA A 53 11.94 3.04 -13.71
N SER A 54 12.26 1.77 -13.99
CA SER A 54 11.39 0.93 -14.81
C SER A 54 10.15 0.52 -14.00
N GLU A 55 9.07 0.18 -14.70
CA GLU A 55 7.86 -0.35 -14.06
C GLU A 55 8.17 -1.59 -13.23
N GLU A 56 9.03 -2.47 -13.74
CA GLU A 56 9.45 -3.68 -13.05
C GLU A 56 10.18 -3.38 -11.75
N TYR A 57 11.04 -2.36 -11.76
CA TYR A 57 11.75 -1.95 -10.54
C TYR A 57 10.77 -1.41 -9.50
N ILE A 58 9.84 -0.55 -9.92
CA ILE A 58 8.81 -0.02 -9.02
C ILE A 58 7.98 -1.15 -8.42
N ASN A 59 7.57 -2.11 -9.24
CA ASN A 59 6.78 -3.25 -8.76
C ASN A 59 7.55 -4.12 -7.76
N SER A 60 8.88 -4.13 -7.83
CA SER A 60 9.70 -4.86 -6.87
C SER A 60 9.59 -4.33 -5.45
N TYR A 61 9.21 -3.06 -5.27
CA TYR A 61 9.02 -2.48 -3.94
C TYR A 61 7.95 -3.21 -3.13
N PHE A 62 6.91 -3.73 -3.80
CA PHE A 62 5.84 -4.46 -3.12
C PHE A 62 6.31 -5.70 -2.36
N ASN A 63 7.48 -6.21 -2.69
CA ASN A 63 8.06 -7.39 -2.06
C ASN A 63 9.10 -7.05 -0.98
N GLN A 64 9.29 -5.77 -0.68
CA GLN A 64 10.30 -5.33 0.29
C GLN A 64 9.68 -4.95 1.62
N LYS A 65 10.37 -5.32 2.70
CA LYS A 65 9.94 -4.89 4.05
C LYS A 65 9.90 -3.38 4.18
N ARG A 66 10.82 -2.66 3.50
CA ARG A 66 10.85 -1.19 3.47
C ARG A 66 9.51 -0.58 3.07
N PHE A 67 8.84 -1.19 2.10
CA PHE A 67 7.52 -0.76 1.65
C PHE A 67 6.51 -0.85 2.79
N PHE A 68 6.47 -1.99 3.46
CA PHE A 68 5.52 -2.22 4.57
C PHE A 68 5.83 -1.34 5.78
N ASP A 69 7.10 -1.02 6.02
CA ASP A 69 7.49 -0.11 7.09
C ASP A 69 7.00 1.32 6.86
N ARG A 70 6.70 1.68 5.62
CA ARG A 70 6.22 3.01 5.23
C ARG A 70 4.74 3.08 4.94
N LEU A 71 4.03 1.96 5.02
CA LEU A 71 2.59 1.95 4.77
C LEU A 71 1.85 2.72 5.84
N GLU A 72 0.96 3.60 5.40
CA GLU A 72 0.04 4.33 6.24
C GLU A 72 -1.38 4.07 5.78
N TYR A 73 -2.33 4.26 6.67
CA TYR A 73 -3.74 4.15 6.30
C TYR A 73 -4.11 5.21 5.27
N MET A 74 -5.03 4.89 4.37
CA MET A 74 -5.72 5.90 3.59
C MET A 74 -6.46 6.83 4.56
N PRO A 75 -6.66 8.12 4.18
CA PRO A 75 -7.40 9.03 5.04
C PRO A 75 -8.73 8.41 5.49
N TRP A 76 -8.99 8.46 6.79
CA TRP A 76 -10.22 7.94 7.43
C TRP A 76 -10.36 6.42 7.46
N ALA A 77 -9.46 5.65 6.82
CA ALA A 77 -9.59 4.19 6.73
C ALA A 77 -9.66 3.52 8.10
N LYS A 78 -8.75 3.89 9.00
CA LYS A 78 -8.70 3.30 10.35
C LYS A 78 -10.01 3.54 11.12
N GLU A 79 -10.51 4.75 11.08
CA GLU A 79 -11.72 5.15 11.76
C GLU A 79 -12.95 4.44 11.19
N VAL A 80 -13.03 4.36 9.87
CA VAL A 80 -14.14 3.68 9.19
C VAL A 80 -14.13 2.19 9.51
N ILE A 81 -12.96 1.54 9.45
CA ILE A 81 -12.83 0.12 9.78
C ILE A 81 -13.24 -0.14 11.22
N SER A 82 -12.82 0.71 12.16
CA SER A 82 -13.19 0.57 13.57
C SER A 82 -14.70 0.64 13.77
N ILE A 83 -15.39 1.49 13.02
CA ILE A 83 -16.85 1.59 13.06
C ILE A 83 -17.48 0.35 12.44
N LEU A 84 -17.01 -0.07 11.28
CA LEU A 84 -17.55 -1.22 10.56
C LEU A 84 -17.40 -2.52 11.35
N GLN A 85 -16.31 -2.69 12.09
CA GLN A 85 -16.08 -3.88 12.90
C GLN A 85 -17.14 -4.11 13.99
N LYS A 86 -17.86 -3.06 14.36
CA LYS A 86 -18.96 -3.18 15.32
C LYS A 86 -20.20 -3.87 14.74
N PHE A 87 -20.34 -3.85 13.42
CA PHE A 87 -21.53 -4.33 12.71
C PHE A 87 -21.24 -5.46 11.73
N TYR A 88 -20.01 -5.62 11.32
CA TYR A 88 -19.61 -6.55 10.26
C TYR A 88 -18.35 -7.31 10.63
N ASP A 89 -18.21 -8.48 10.04
CA ASP A 89 -16.99 -9.27 10.10
C ASP A 89 -16.16 -8.89 8.86
N ILE A 90 -15.01 -8.26 9.06
CA ILE A 90 -14.21 -7.71 7.98
C ILE A 90 -13.11 -8.69 7.59
N THR A 91 -13.03 -8.97 6.29
CA THR A 91 -11.97 -9.77 5.68
C THR A 91 -11.26 -8.93 4.63
N VAL A 92 -9.94 -8.91 4.66
CA VAL A 92 -9.13 -8.23 3.64
C VAL A 92 -8.87 -9.18 2.49
N VAL A 93 -9.11 -8.69 1.26
CA VAL A 93 -8.84 -9.43 0.02
C VAL A 93 -7.74 -8.71 -0.72
N SER A 94 -6.75 -9.44 -1.21
CA SER A 94 -5.64 -8.85 -1.93
C SER A 94 -5.03 -9.84 -2.91
N HIS A 95 -4.37 -9.29 -3.93
CA HIS A 95 -3.59 -10.05 -4.88
C HIS A 95 -2.10 -9.88 -4.60
N GLY A 96 -1.33 -10.86 -4.95
CA GLY A 96 0.12 -10.82 -4.83
C GLY A 96 0.70 -12.22 -4.75
N TYR A 97 2.02 -12.26 -4.65
CA TYR A 97 2.78 -13.49 -4.52
C TYR A 97 3.71 -13.39 -3.32
N SER A 98 4.19 -14.53 -2.82
CA SER A 98 5.22 -14.53 -1.80
C SER A 98 6.50 -13.84 -2.33
N PRO A 99 7.20 -12.97 -1.57
CA PRO A 99 6.97 -12.69 -0.15
C PRO A 99 5.92 -11.61 0.14
N ASN A 100 5.35 -10.95 -0.88
CA ASN A 100 4.41 -9.84 -0.69
C ASN A 100 3.21 -10.23 0.18
N LEU A 101 2.56 -11.37 -0.11
CA LEU A 101 1.39 -11.83 0.66
C LEU A 101 1.73 -12.08 2.13
N LYS A 102 2.89 -12.65 2.40
CA LYS A 102 3.34 -12.90 3.77
C LYS A 102 3.54 -11.59 4.55
N LEU A 103 4.17 -10.60 3.91
CA LEU A 103 4.39 -9.29 4.51
C LEU A 103 3.09 -8.54 4.74
N LYS A 104 2.13 -8.66 3.81
CA LYS A 104 0.78 -8.10 3.99
C LYS A 104 0.08 -8.72 5.18
N GLU A 105 0.12 -10.02 5.31
CA GLU A 105 -0.48 -10.74 6.43
C GLU A 105 0.09 -10.29 7.76
N GLU A 106 1.41 -10.15 7.86
CA GLU A 106 2.09 -9.66 9.05
C GLU A 106 1.65 -8.24 9.39
N TRP A 107 1.57 -7.36 8.39
CA TRP A 107 1.13 -5.98 8.58
C TRP A 107 -0.30 -5.90 9.09
N ILE A 108 -1.21 -6.67 8.49
CA ILE A 108 -2.63 -6.72 8.86
C ILE A 108 -2.78 -7.23 10.29
N ARG A 109 -2.06 -8.29 10.64
CA ARG A 109 -2.10 -8.85 11.98
C ARG A 109 -1.65 -7.85 13.05
N LYS A 110 -0.63 -7.05 12.73
CA LYS A 110 -0.08 -6.04 13.63
C LYS A 110 -0.98 -4.80 13.75
N ASN A 111 -1.53 -4.32 12.64
CA ASN A 111 -2.21 -3.03 12.57
C ASN A 111 -3.73 -3.11 12.58
N LEU A 112 -4.31 -4.24 12.20
CA LEU A 112 -5.76 -4.46 12.13
C LEU A 112 -6.17 -5.71 12.90
N PRO A 113 -5.97 -5.75 14.22
CA PRO A 113 -6.36 -6.93 14.99
C PRO A 113 -7.87 -7.18 14.86
N GLY A 114 -8.24 -8.44 14.66
CA GLY A 114 -9.63 -8.84 14.46
C GLY A 114 -10.12 -8.83 13.02
N VAL A 115 -9.22 -8.55 12.08
CA VAL A 115 -9.54 -8.56 10.64
C VAL A 115 -8.97 -9.78 9.94
#